data_01f9e772c31e50131e930ed882406abc
#
_entry.id   01f9e772c31e50131e930ed882406abc
#
_cell.length_a   1.000
_cell.length_b   1.000
_cell.length_c   1.000
_cell.angle_alpha   90.00
_cell.angle_beta   90.00
_cell.angle_gamma   90.00
#
_symmetry.space_group_name_H-M   'P 1'
#
loop_
_entity.id
_entity.type
_entity.pdbx_description
1 polymer ?
#
loop_
_entity_poly.entity_id
_entity_poly.type
_entity_poly.pdbx_seq_one_letter_code
_entity_poly.pdbx_strand_id
1 'polypeptide(L)'
;MDSTAVLSFDQPPFARRILDALPLTVWSVDLNGRITAANGSWSRFARENGAPALSIEADVCGHSIFNSVADDASREQIERAMGLLRERVVPLVRWEFPCNSPDEERVFLMHVTALEERGEINGFVFSTVDITPSHRSREALINTGIALAEAISLDRVYAEVAHQLQRAVPSTGFAIALADDATAEIHITHRHGYEDGNDRTSAGLEQRLLRTWLDALAKGHVVREHSAAGLEITAPLISAEGVLGAITIRAERIESEQSLEEAERVLAVVAAQTAVAIERAWLVQRVEQKRRLEAIGEVAAGVAHELRNPLFGISSAAQLLQFRSREDPVVEKNVGRILREVERLNRMVTSLLEFGRPNAAHLSPTDPEAVWDDILEGERTRLEGKQLVLKRTRTDRPVRCLIDVEQFGQVCRNVLVNACDAAPERSELTLVAQPSPMGGWRGRLTNGGPPIPADVLPHVFEFFYSTKAGGTGIGLALCQRIMDEHRGTIVIDSVAETGTTVTLTLPPMAVA
;
A
#
# COMPACT_ATOMS: atom_id res chain seq x y z
N MET A 1 18.18 37.94 -53.02
CA MET A 1 18.00 36.82 -53.95
C MET A 1 18.22 35.53 -53.17
N ASP A 2 17.21 35.13 -52.43
CA ASP A 2 17.23 33.88 -51.68
C ASP A 2 16.60 32.81 -52.52
N SER A 3 17.44 31.93 -53.05
CA SER A 3 17.03 30.72 -53.70
C SER A 3 16.80 29.64 -52.63
N THR A 4 15.64 29.60 -52.06
CA THR A 4 15.14 28.42 -51.33
C THR A 4 14.93 27.31 -52.36
N ALA A 5 15.95 26.45 -52.53
CA ALA A 5 15.84 25.24 -53.30
C ALA A 5 14.78 24.35 -52.60
N VAL A 6 13.57 24.35 -53.13
CA VAL A 6 12.54 23.37 -52.79
C VAL A 6 13.06 22.00 -53.21
N LEU A 7 13.50 21.21 -52.26
CA LEU A 7 13.92 19.82 -52.48
C LEU A 7 12.70 19.01 -52.94
N SER A 8 12.70 18.58 -54.20
CA SER A 8 11.66 17.74 -54.75
C SER A 8 11.82 16.29 -54.30
N PHE A 9 10.74 15.64 -53.86
CA PHE A 9 10.69 14.21 -53.48
C PHE A 9 11.02 13.29 -54.70
N ASP A 10 10.96 13.76 -55.91
CA ASP A 10 11.23 12.98 -57.14
C ASP A 10 12.74 12.81 -57.45
N GLN A 11 13.64 13.35 -56.59
CA GLN A 11 15.07 13.15 -56.79
C GLN A 11 15.56 11.90 -56.00
N PRO A 12 16.10 10.86 -56.67
CA PRO A 12 16.55 9.62 -56.02
C PRO A 12 17.48 9.83 -54.82
N PRO A 13 18.44 10.76 -54.81
CA PRO A 13 19.32 10.98 -53.66
C PRO A 13 18.61 11.61 -52.47
N PHE A 14 17.50 12.31 -52.66
CA PHE A 14 16.73 12.91 -51.54
C PHE A 14 15.86 11.87 -50.82
N ALA A 15 15.11 11.05 -51.58
CA ALA A 15 14.30 9.97 -51.02
C ALA A 15 15.15 8.98 -50.20
N ARG A 16 16.34 8.66 -50.69
CA ARG A 16 17.27 7.78 -49.99
C ARG A 16 17.75 8.41 -48.67
N ARG A 17 18.11 9.68 -48.66
CA ARG A 17 18.55 10.38 -47.43
C ARG A 17 17.43 10.41 -46.37
N ILE A 18 16.16 10.50 -46.77
CA ILE A 18 15.03 10.40 -45.86
C ILE A 18 14.96 9.00 -45.27
N LEU A 19 15.02 7.95 -46.11
CA LEU A 19 14.96 6.56 -45.63
C LEU A 19 16.14 6.22 -44.69
N ASP A 20 17.33 6.74 -44.96
CA ASP A 20 18.51 6.53 -44.11
C ASP A 20 18.44 7.30 -42.79
N ALA A 21 17.67 8.40 -42.73
CA ALA A 21 17.45 9.19 -41.52
C ALA A 21 16.34 8.62 -40.62
N LEU A 22 15.51 7.70 -41.13
CA LEU A 22 14.47 7.07 -40.31
C LEU A 22 15.10 6.16 -39.25
N PRO A 23 14.62 6.20 -38.01
CA PRO A 23 15.07 5.29 -36.93
C PRO A 23 14.50 3.87 -37.10
N LEU A 24 13.96 3.55 -38.26
CA LEU A 24 13.34 2.27 -38.60
C LEU A 24 14.28 1.48 -39.51
N THR A 25 14.36 0.18 -39.33
CA THR A 25 14.98 -0.69 -40.32
C THR A 25 13.98 -0.93 -41.45
N VAL A 26 14.34 -0.49 -42.68
CA VAL A 26 13.48 -0.61 -43.88
C VAL A 26 14.24 -1.32 -44.99
N TRP A 27 13.61 -2.30 -45.59
CA TRP A 27 14.12 -2.97 -46.78
C TRP A 27 12.98 -3.34 -47.73
N SER A 28 13.31 -3.53 -48.99
CA SER A 28 12.36 -3.99 -50.01
C SER A 28 12.81 -5.32 -50.60
N VAL A 29 11.83 -6.09 -51.04
CA VAL A 29 12.05 -7.36 -51.75
C VAL A 29 11.26 -7.40 -53.06
N ASP A 30 11.71 -8.19 -54.03
CA ASP A 30 10.96 -8.53 -55.23
C ASP A 30 9.82 -9.52 -54.94
N LEU A 31 9.06 -9.88 -55.95
CA LEU A 31 7.94 -10.82 -55.85
C LEU A 31 8.36 -12.23 -55.37
N ASN A 32 9.65 -12.57 -55.47
CA ASN A 32 10.24 -13.86 -55.09
C ASN A 32 10.91 -13.78 -53.71
N GLY A 33 10.81 -12.64 -52.99
CA GLY A 33 11.42 -12.44 -51.70
C GLY A 33 12.94 -12.18 -51.74
N ARG A 34 13.49 -11.73 -52.89
CA ARG A 34 14.89 -11.29 -52.94
C ARG A 34 14.98 -9.84 -52.57
N ILE A 35 15.91 -9.50 -51.70
CA ILE A 35 16.14 -8.14 -51.21
C ILE A 35 16.63 -7.27 -52.36
N THR A 36 15.93 -6.16 -52.60
CA THR A 36 16.23 -5.21 -53.66
C THR A 36 16.87 -3.91 -53.17
N ALA A 37 16.56 -3.50 -51.95
CA ALA A 37 17.20 -2.37 -51.30
C ALA A 37 17.06 -2.47 -49.77
N ALA A 38 17.96 -1.79 -49.02
CA ALA A 38 17.90 -1.64 -47.59
C ALA A 38 18.41 -0.25 -47.18
N ASN A 39 17.89 0.33 -46.08
CA ASN A 39 18.30 1.63 -45.57
C ASN A 39 19.50 1.54 -44.64
N GLY A 40 20.08 2.71 -44.29
CA GLY A 40 21.23 2.80 -43.40
C GLY A 40 21.01 2.23 -41.98
N SER A 41 19.76 2.21 -41.49
CA SER A 41 19.38 1.59 -40.22
C SER A 41 19.50 0.06 -40.26
N TRP A 42 19.26 -0.60 -41.40
CA TRP A 42 19.55 -2.02 -41.62
C TRP A 42 21.03 -2.32 -41.35
N SER A 43 21.92 -1.52 -41.87
CA SER A 43 23.37 -1.72 -41.72
C SER A 43 23.83 -1.59 -40.25
N ARG A 44 23.20 -0.72 -39.50
CA ARG A 44 23.44 -0.62 -38.04
C ARG A 44 22.91 -1.83 -37.31
N PHE A 45 21.64 -2.18 -37.56
CA PHE A 45 20.99 -3.35 -36.96
C PHE A 45 21.76 -4.65 -37.20
N ALA A 46 22.20 -4.89 -38.44
CA ALA A 46 22.97 -6.08 -38.76
C ALA A 46 24.30 -6.18 -37.97
N ARG A 47 25.01 -5.07 -37.81
CA ARG A 47 26.26 -5.01 -37.02
C ARG A 47 26.00 -5.26 -35.53
N GLU A 48 24.99 -4.66 -34.98
CA GLU A 48 24.64 -4.76 -33.55
C GLU A 48 24.13 -6.18 -33.17
N ASN A 49 23.55 -6.90 -34.15
CA ASN A 49 22.99 -8.23 -33.92
C ASN A 49 23.89 -9.38 -34.44
N GLY A 50 25.19 -9.15 -34.56
CA GLY A 50 26.17 -10.20 -34.84
C GLY A 50 26.21 -10.69 -36.28
N ALA A 51 25.62 -9.92 -37.23
CA ALA A 51 25.63 -10.23 -38.65
C ALA A 51 26.37 -9.17 -39.50
N PRO A 52 27.66 -8.87 -39.20
CA PRO A 52 28.39 -7.80 -39.88
C PRO A 52 28.54 -8.03 -41.40
N ALA A 53 28.50 -9.28 -41.86
CA ALA A 53 28.53 -9.62 -43.28
C ALA A 53 27.27 -9.13 -44.05
N LEU A 54 26.18 -8.89 -43.36
CA LEU A 54 24.92 -8.33 -43.92
C LEU A 54 24.79 -6.81 -43.69
N SER A 55 25.84 -6.14 -43.24
CA SER A 55 25.82 -4.71 -42.95
C SER A 55 26.05 -3.80 -44.14
N ILE A 56 26.49 -4.35 -45.28
CA ILE A 56 26.70 -3.58 -46.51
C ILE A 56 25.56 -3.91 -47.48
N GLU A 57 24.84 -2.89 -47.96
CA GLU A 57 23.69 -3.05 -48.85
C GLU A 57 24.05 -3.87 -50.12
N ALA A 58 25.21 -3.64 -50.71
CA ALA A 58 25.69 -4.42 -51.86
C ALA A 58 25.81 -5.93 -51.60
N ASP A 59 26.08 -6.31 -50.34
CA ASP A 59 26.21 -7.71 -49.94
C ASP A 59 24.86 -8.35 -49.61
N VAL A 60 23.82 -7.54 -49.31
CA VAL A 60 22.47 -8.01 -48.97
C VAL A 60 21.55 -8.09 -50.17
N CYS A 61 21.67 -7.17 -51.14
CA CYS A 61 20.85 -7.17 -52.33
C CYS A 61 21.03 -8.44 -53.16
N GLY A 62 19.93 -9.03 -53.59
CA GLY A 62 19.88 -10.30 -54.32
C GLY A 62 19.77 -11.54 -53.44
N HIS A 63 20.04 -11.45 -52.14
CA HIS A 63 19.81 -12.55 -51.20
C HIS A 63 18.31 -12.74 -50.94
N SER A 64 17.89 -14.00 -50.75
CA SER A 64 16.54 -14.30 -50.33
C SER A 64 16.32 -13.96 -48.87
N ILE A 65 15.23 -13.22 -48.55
CA ILE A 65 14.83 -12.96 -47.16
C ILE A 65 14.66 -14.26 -46.35
N PHE A 66 14.24 -15.33 -47.02
CA PHE A 66 14.02 -16.62 -46.38
C PHE A 66 15.30 -17.33 -45.93
N ASN A 67 16.47 -16.91 -46.40
CA ASN A 67 17.76 -17.42 -45.92
C ASN A 67 18.16 -16.87 -44.56
N SER A 68 17.55 -15.74 -44.13
CA SER A 68 17.79 -15.06 -42.86
C SER A 68 16.77 -15.44 -41.80
N VAL A 69 15.77 -16.26 -42.14
CA VAL A 69 14.74 -16.72 -41.22
C VAL A 69 15.08 -18.09 -40.67
N ALA A 70 15.20 -18.17 -39.34
CA ALA A 70 15.72 -19.34 -38.65
C ALA A 70 14.71 -20.48 -38.48
N ASP A 71 13.40 -20.16 -38.48
CA ASP A 71 12.34 -21.11 -38.20
C ASP A 71 11.25 -21.13 -39.29
N ASP A 72 10.59 -22.29 -39.43
CA ASP A 72 9.56 -22.50 -40.43
C ASP A 72 8.31 -21.67 -40.18
N ALA A 73 7.95 -21.36 -38.93
CA ALA A 73 6.75 -20.57 -38.59
C ALA A 73 6.91 -19.11 -39.06
N SER A 74 8.07 -18.50 -38.80
CA SER A 74 8.37 -17.15 -39.31
C SER A 74 8.40 -17.09 -40.84
N ARG A 75 8.90 -18.14 -41.50
CA ARG A 75 8.87 -18.25 -42.96
C ARG A 75 7.45 -18.28 -43.49
N GLU A 76 6.61 -19.16 -42.94
CA GLU A 76 5.20 -19.27 -43.32
C GLU A 76 4.44 -17.95 -43.13
N GLN A 77 4.74 -17.24 -42.04
CA GLN A 77 4.14 -15.96 -41.75
C GLN A 77 4.49 -14.87 -42.77
N ILE A 78 5.76 -14.81 -43.19
CA ILE A 78 6.21 -13.89 -44.26
C ILE A 78 5.53 -14.24 -45.60
N GLU A 79 5.53 -15.53 -46.01
CA GLU A 79 4.88 -15.99 -47.22
C GLU A 79 3.38 -15.66 -47.25
N ARG A 80 2.70 -15.89 -46.13
CA ARG A 80 1.29 -15.54 -45.96
C ARG A 80 1.07 -14.03 -46.06
N ALA A 81 1.91 -13.21 -45.45
CA ALA A 81 1.83 -11.75 -45.55
C ALA A 81 1.97 -11.27 -47.01
N MET A 82 2.99 -11.77 -47.70
CA MET A 82 3.21 -11.45 -49.12
C MET A 82 2.03 -11.92 -50.02
N GLY A 83 1.43 -13.08 -49.74
CA GLY A 83 0.25 -13.59 -50.42
C GLY A 83 -0.96 -12.66 -50.27
N LEU A 84 -1.30 -12.28 -49.03
CA LEU A 84 -2.42 -11.37 -48.75
C LEU A 84 -2.27 -10.00 -49.42
N LEU A 85 -1.06 -9.47 -49.46
CA LEU A 85 -0.75 -8.20 -50.14
C LEU A 85 -0.79 -8.33 -51.65
N ARG A 86 -0.30 -9.43 -52.24
CA ARG A 86 -0.34 -9.72 -53.67
C ARG A 86 -1.77 -9.83 -54.19
N GLU A 87 -2.62 -10.48 -53.39
CA GLU A 87 -4.04 -10.62 -53.70
C GLU A 87 -4.88 -9.37 -53.36
N ARG A 88 -4.22 -8.33 -52.82
CA ARG A 88 -4.86 -7.07 -52.39
C ARG A 88 -5.96 -7.26 -51.34
N VAL A 89 -5.90 -8.34 -50.56
CA VAL A 89 -6.87 -8.63 -49.50
C VAL A 89 -6.77 -7.56 -48.38
N VAL A 90 -5.56 -7.11 -48.06
CA VAL A 90 -5.27 -6.06 -47.08
C VAL A 90 -4.21 -5.11 -47.65
N PRO A 91 -4.20 -3.82 -47.25
CA PRO A 91 -3.16 -2.86 -47.67
C PRO A 91 -1.86 -2.96 -46.85
N LEU A 92 -1.93 -3.56 -45.67
CA LEU A 92 -0.83 -3.67 -44.70
C LEU A 92 -0.99 -4.95 -43.90
N VAL A 93 0.09 -5.67 -43.69
CA VAL A 93 0.19 -6.76 -42.70
C VAL A 93 1.16 -6.37 -41.62
N ARG A 94 0.83 -6.68 -40.36
CA ARG A 94 1.70 -6.40 -39.21
C ARG A 94 1.66 -7.55 -38.20
N TRP A 95 2.81 -7.82 -37.57
CA TRP A 95 2.92 -8.77 -36.44
C TRP A 95 4.13 -8.46 -35.57
N GLU A 96 4.07 -8.88 -34.32
CA GLU A 96 5.20 -8.82 -33.39
C GLU A 96 6.05 -10.08 -33.57
N PHE A 97 7.38 -9.95 -33.49
CA PHE A 97 8.29 -11.09 -33.52
C PHE A 97 9.50 -10.86 -32.62
N PRO A 98 10.00 -11.92 -31.94
CA PRO A 98 11.22 -11.83 -31.16
C PRO A 98 12.44 -11.80 -32.09
N CYS A 99 13.38 -10.91 -31.80
CA CYS A 99 14.66 -10.84 -32.48
C CYS A 99 15.75 -10.51 -31.47
N ASN A 100 16.19 -11.53 -30.75
CA ASN A 100 17.13 -11.41 -29.66
C ASN A 100 18.56 -11.12 -30.16
N SER A 101 19.25 -10.19 -29.52
CA SER A 101 20.70 -10.06 -29.62
C SER A 101 21.37 -11.07 -28.68
N PRO A 102 22.70 -11.28 -28.78
CA PRO A 102 23.43 -12.19 -27.86
C PRO A 102 23.25 -11.79 -26.37
N ASP A 103 23.03 -10.51 -26.09
CA ASP A 103 23.02 -9.95 -24.75
C ASP A 103 21.65 -9.47 -24.29
N GLU A 104 20.63 -9.45 -25.19
CA GLU A 104 19.34 -8.84 -24.88
C GLU A 104 18.18 -9.47 -25.65
N GLU A 105 17.09 -9.77 -24.93
CA GLU A 105 15.80 -10.14 -25.51
C GLU A 105 15.09 -8.91 -26.07
N ARG A 106 14.77 -8.95 -27.35
CA ARG A 106 14.10 -7.83 -28.05
C ARG A 106 12.86 -8.30 -28.80
N VAL A 107 11.87 -7.41 -28.88
CA VAL A 107 10.63 -7.62 -29.62
C VAL A 107 10.47 -6.51 -30.65
N PHE A 108 10.25 -6.90 -31.89
CA PHE A 108 10.03 -5.97 -33.00
C PHE A 108 8.63 -6.11 -33.57
N LEU A 109 8.09 -4.99 -34.00
CA LEU A 109 6.86 -4.93 -34.79
C LEU A 109 7.25 -4.85 -36.27
N MET A 110 6.89 -5.88 -37.03
CA MET A 110 7.05 -5.93 -38.46
C MET A 110 5.84 -5.29 -39.14
N HIS A 111 6.10 -4.45 -40.14
CA HIS A 111 5.11 -3.95 -41.08
C HIS A 111 5.51 -4.37 -42.49
N VAL A 112 4.54 -4.86 -43.28
CA VAL A 112 4.76 -5.21 -44.69
C VAL A 112 3.68 -4.57 -45.54
N THR A 113 4.10 -3.89 -46.61
CA THR A 113 3.22 -3.26 -47.59
C THR A 113 3.63 -3.65 -49.00
N ALA A 114 2.72 -3.62 -49.94
CA ALA A 114 3.03 -3.83 -51.36
C ALA A 114 3.78 -2.62 -51.94
N LEU A 115 4.80 -2.87 -52.73
CA LEU A 115 5.48 -1.88 -53.56
C LEU A 115 4.81 -1.86 -54.94
N GLU A 116 4.12 -0.78 -55.22
CA GLU A 116 3.38 -0.63 -56.48
C GLU A 116 4.09 0.34 -57.44
N GLU A 117 4.18 -0.05 -58.68
CA GLU A 117 4.61 0.84 -59.77
C GLU A 117 3.61 0.74 -60.94
N ARG A 118 3.07 1.89 -61.37
CA ARG A 118 2.06 1.98 -62.49
C ARG A 118 0.82 1.10 -62.29
N GLY A 119 0.45 0.83 -61.00
CA GLY A 119 -0.73 0.03 -60.63
C GLY A 119 -0.48 -1.48 -60.55
N GLU A 120 0.74 -1.93 -60.82
CA GLU A 120 1.16 -3.33 -60.65
C GLU A 120 2.03 -3.47 -59.39
N ILE A 121 1.88 -4.58 -58.68
CA ILE A 121 2.72 -4.90 -57.52
C ILE A 121 4.02 -5.50 -58.00
N ASN A 122 5.13 -4.83 -57.77
CA ASN A 122 6.48 -5.22 -58.21
C ASN A 122 7.34 -5.82 -57.08
N GLY A 123 6.85 -5.73 -55.84
CA GLY A 123 7.56 -6.21 -54.68
C GLY A 123 6.86 -5.85 -53.36
N PHE A 124 7.59 -5.94 -52.28
CA PHE A 124 7.10 -5.62 -50.93
C PHE A 124 8.11 -4.78 -50.15
N VAL A 125 7.62 -3.90 -49.32
CA VAL A 125 8.42 -3.11 -48.40
C VAL A 125 8.17 -3.62 -46.98
N PHE A 126 9.25 -3.97 -46.30
CA PHE A 126 9.27 -4.38 -44.94
C PHE A 126 9.86 -3.25 -44.08
N SER A 127 9.28 -3.01 -42.95
CA SER A 127 9.87 -2.14 -41.93
C SER A 127 9.70 -2.73 -40.55
N THR A 128 10.70 -2.52 -39.68
CA THR A 128 10.65 -2.97 -38.29
C THR A 128 10.85 -1.80 -37.35
N VAL A 129 10.11 -1.84 -36.26
CA VAL A 129 10.19 -0.93 -35.13
C VAL A 129 10.53 -1.74 -33.89
N ASP A 130 11.52 -1.32 -33.15
CA ASP A 130 11.81 -1.89 -31.83
C ASP A 130 10.71 -1.47 -30.85
N ILE A 131 9.93 -2.45 -30.39
CA ILE A 131 8.85 -2.26 -29.42
C ILE A 131 9.19 -2.87 -28.05
N THR A 132 10.44 -3.29 -27.87
CA THR A 132 10.92 -3.92 -26.62
C THR A 132 10.54 -3.11 -25.37
N PRO A 133 10.76 -1.79 -25.32
CA PRO A 133 10.37 -1.00 -24.15
C PRO A 133 8.88 -1.06 -23.86
N SER A 134 8.05 -0.80 -24.89
CA SER A 134 6.57 -0.83 -24.73
C SER A 134 6.04 -2.24 -24.47
N HIS A 135 6.70 -3.28 -25.02
CA HIS A 135 6.34 -4.67 -24.77
C HIS A 135 6.64 -5.05 -23.32
N ARG A 136 7.85 -4.72 -22.83
CA ARG A 136 8.25 -4.96 -21.43
C ARG A 136 7.34 -4.23 -20.45
N SER A 137 7.01 -2.97 -20.75
CA SER A 137 6.07 -2.19 -19.91
C SER A 137 4.69 -2.84 -19.85
N ARG A 138 4.15 -3.27 -21.00
CA ARG A 138 2.84 -3.94 -21.07
C ARG A 138 2.83 -5.27 -20.31
N GLU A 139 3.86 -6.09 -20.51
CA GLU A 139 4.01 -7.37 -19.84
C GLU A 139 4.17 -7.19 -18.31
N ALA A 140 4.98 -6.24 -17.89
CA ALA A 140 5.14 -5.91 -16.47
C ALA A 140 3.80 -5.47 -15.84
N LEU A 141 3.00 -4.66 -16.53
CA LEU A 141 1.70 -4.23 -16.02
C LEU A 141 0.71 -5.40 -15.87
N ILE A 142 0.69 -6.33 -16.83
CA ILE A 142 -0.18 -7.51 -16.75
C ILE A 142 0.28 -8.42 -15.61
N ASN A 143 1.58 -8.70 -15.52
CA ASN A 143 2.14 -9.56 -14.48
C ASN A 143 1.99 -8.94 -13.08
N THR A 144 2.16 -7.63 -12.97
CA THR A 144 1.90 -6.89 -11.72
C THR A 144 0.45 -7.07 -11.29
N GLY A 145 -0.51 -6.90 -12.20
CA GLY A 145 -1.92 -7.08 -11.89
C GLY A 145 -2.27 -8.49 -11.40
N ILE A 146 -1.70 -9.52 -12.04
CA ILE A 146 -1.91 -10.92 -11.63
C ILE A 146 -1.27 -11.19 -10.27
N ALA A 147 0.00 -10.85 -10.10
CA ALA A 147 0.74 -11.12 -8.88
C ALA A 147 0.18 -10.36 -7.66
N LEU A 148 -0.22 -9.10 -7.85
CA LEU A 148 -0.89 -8.31 -6.82
C LEU A 148 -2.29 -8.85 -6.49
N ALA A 149 -3.00 -9.44 -7.46
CA ALA A 149 -4.28 -10.10 -7.20
C ALA A 149 -4.14 -11.36 -6.32
N GLU A 150 -2.98 -12.00 -6.30
CA GLU A 150 -2.68 -13.17 -5.46
C GLU A 150 -2.06 -12.81 -4.10
N ALA A 151 -1.53 -11.60 -3.95
CA ALA A 151 -0.91 -11.16 -2.72
C ALA A 151 -1.95 -10.94 -1.61
N ILE A 152 -1.82 -11.68 -0.51
CA ILE A 152 -2.73 -11.63 0.64
C ILE A 152 -2.15 -10.77 1.78
N SER A 153 -0.83 -10.56 1.82
CA SER A 153 -0.15 -9.78 2.85
C SER A 153 0.54 -8.56 2.26
N LEU A 154 0.68 -7.50 3.05
CA LEU A 154 1.35 -6.27 2.65
C LEU A 154 2.81 -6.50 2.24
N ASP A 155 3.55 -7.35 2.95
CA ASP A 155 4.94 -7.67 2.62
C ASP A 155 5.07 -8.26 1.21
N ARG A 156 4.13 -9.13 0.82
CA ARG A 156 4.09 -9.69 -0.54
C ARG A 156 3.73 -8.62 -1.58
N VAL A 157 2.80 -7.72 -1.26
CA VAL A 157 2.46 -6.59 -2.13
C VAL A 157 3.70 -5.74 -2.39
N TYR A 158 4.43 -5.35 -1.34
CA TYR A 158 5.62 -4.51 -1.48
C TYR A 158 6.73 -5.20 -2.27
N ALA A 159 7.01 -6.48 -1.98
CA ALA A 159 8.03 -7.25 -2.69
C ALA A 159 7.70 -7.38 -4.19
N GLU A 160 6.44 -7.64 -4.53
CA GLU A 160 6.01 -7.78 -5.91
C GLU A 160 6.07 -6.45 -6.68
N VAL A 161 5.60 -5.36 -6.08
CA VAL A 161 5.71 -4.02 -6.65
C VAL A 161 7.16 -3.65 -6.93
N ALA A 162 8.06 -3.92 -5.98
CA ALA A 162 9.49 -3.71 -6.14
C ALA A 162 10.06 -4.44 -7.36
N HIS A 163 9.77 -5.73 -7.44
CA HIS A 163 10.25 -6.59 -8.52
C HIS A 163 9.74 -6.14 -9.89
N GLN A 164 8.46 -5.78 -9.99
CA GLN A 164 7.86 -5.37 -11.26
C GLN A 164 8.34 -3.98 -11.69
N LEU A 165 8.49 -3.04 -10.78
CA LEU A 165 9.02 -1.70 -11.10
C LEU A 165 10.46 -1.76 -11.62
N GLN A 166 11.33 -2.58 -11.01
CA GLN A 166 12.71 -2.75 -11.47
C GLN A 166 12.78 -3.33 -12.89
N ARG A 167 11.82 -4.16 -13.29
CA ARG A 167 11.75 -4.72 -14.65
C ARG A 167 11.15 -3.76 -15.67
N ALA A 168 10.19 -2.93 -15.26
CA ALA A 168 9.42 -2.07 -16.15
C ALA A 168 10.07 -0.71 -16.38
N VAL A 169 10.75 -0.17 -15.36
CA VAL A 169 11.36 1.16 -15.41
C VAL A 169 12.82 1.09 -14.96
N PRO A 170 13.78 1.56 -15.78
CA PRO A 170 15.17 1.70 -15.34
C PRO A 170 15.25 2.63 -14.13
N SER A 171 15.42 2.06 -12.95
CA SER A 171 15.41 2.80 -11.70
C SER A 171 16.45 2.29 -10.72
N THR A 172 17.10 3.20 -10.00
CA THR A 172 18.11 2.90 -8.98
C THR A 172 17.50 2.74 -7.59
N GLY A 173 16.27 3.18 -7.40
CA GLY A 173 15.59 3.04 -6.12
C GLY A 173 14.10 3.30 -6.20
N PHE A 174 13.38 2.79 -5.20
CA PHE A 174 11.96 3.10 -5.00
C PHE A 174 11.63 3.20 -3.51
N ALA A 175 10.56 3.92 -3.19
CA ALA A 175 10.01 4.04 -1.86
C ALA A 175 8.48 4.00 -1.91
N ILE A 176 7.86 3.26 -1.00
CA ILE A 176 6.41 3.28 -0.75
C ILE A 176 6.19 3.92 0.60
N ALA A 177 5.36 4.94 0.62
CA ALA A 177 4.96 5.62 1.83
C ALA A 177 3.44 5.57 1.97
N LEU A 178 2.96 5.24 3.16
CA LEU A 178 1.53 5.20 3.47
C LEU A 178 1.18 6.28 4.49
N ALA A 179 -0.02 6.82 4.37
CA ALA A 179 -0.59 7.73 5.33
C ALA A 179 -1.08 6.93 6.55
N ASP A 180 -0.71 7.38 7.74
CA ASP A 180 -1.26 6.86 8.98
C ASP A 180 -2.63 7.49 9.23
N ASP A 181 -3.67 6.68 9.34
CA ASP A 181 -5.06 7.13 9.57
C ASP A 181 -5.23 7.90 10.89
N ALA A 182 -4.38 7.64 11.89
CA ALA A 182 -4.49 8.25 13.21
C ALA A 182 -3.76 9.60 13.30
N THR A 183 -2.58 9.71 12.68
CA THR A 183 -1.73 10.90 12.76
C THR A 183 -1.84 11.80 11.54
N ALA A 184 -2.35 11.28 10.42
CA ALA A 184 -2.31 11.90 9.09
C ALA A 184 -0.87 12.21 8.62
N GLU A 185 0.11 11.54 9.20
CA GLU A 185 1.50 11.60 8.78
C GLU A 185 1.79 10.53 7.74
N ILE A 186 2.71 10.80 6.84
CA ILE A 186 3.10 9.86 5.79
C ILE A 186 4.43 9.23 6.20
N HIS A 187 4.44 7.90 6.33
CA HIS A 187 5.63 7.15 6.73
C HIS A 187 6.05 6.14 5.66
N ILE A 188 7.36 5.97 5.49
CA ILE A 188 7.91 4.96 4.61
C ILE A 188 7.65 3.58 5.20
N THR A 189 6.89 2.77 4.47
CA THR A 189 6.64 1.37 4.81
C THR A 189 7.61 0.42 4.11
N HIS A 190 8.10 0.81 2.92
CA HIS A 190 9.07 0.02 2.19
C HIS A 190 9.99 0.89 1.33
N ARG A 191 11.30 0.55 1.26
CA ARG A 191 12.29 1.26 0.45
C ARG A 191 13.38 0.32 -0.07
N HIS A 192 13.96 0.69 -1.22
CA HIS A 192 15.11 0.05 -1.83
C HIS A 192 15.93 1.10 -2.60
N GLY A 193 17.26 0.96 -2.62
CA GLY A 193 18.14 1.86 -3.39
C GLY A 193 18.29 3.28 -2.84
N TYR A 194 17.85 3.53 -1.61
CA TYR A 194 18.02 4.80 -0.89
C TYR A 194 18.95 4.61 0.31
N GLU A 195 20.24 4.36 0.03
CA GLU A 195 21.21 3.99 1.08
C GLU A 195 22.29 5.06 1.28
N ASP A 196 22.26 6.15 0.49
CA ASP A 196 23.30 7.18 0.49
C ASP A 196 22.93 8.42 1.33
N GLY A 197 23.91 9.00 2.01
CA GLY A 197 23.79 10.29 2.69
C GLY A 197 22.68 10.35 3.74
N ASN A 198 21.85 11.39 3.67
CA ASN A 198 20.74 11.63 4.59
C ASN A 198 19.56 10.64 4.36
N ASP A 199 19.53 9.96 3.21
CA ASP A 199 18.51 8.98 2.85
C ASP A 199 18.71 7.61 3.52
N ARG A 200 19.81 7.42 4.28
CA ARG A 200 20.08 6.18 5.02
C ARG A 200 19.04 5.85 6.07
N THR A 201 18.37 6.86 6.61
CA THR A 201 17.27 6.67 7.58
C THR A 201 15.93 6.93 6.93
N SER A 202 14.88 6.22 7.37
CA SER A 202 13.51 6.49 6.88
C SER A 202 13.11 7.93 7.15
N ALA A 203 13.40 8.47 8.34
CA ALA A 203 13.07 9.85 8.69
C ALA A 203 13.77 10.89 7.78
N GLY A 204 15.03 10.68 7.40
CA GLY A 204 15.75 11.58 6.48
C GLY A 204 15.14 11.57 5.08
N LEU A 205 14.81 10.38 4.58
CA LEU A 205 14.16 10.22 3.28
C LEU A 205 12.73 10.77 3.29
N GLU A 206 11.96 10.52 4.34
CA GLU A 206 10.60 11.07 4.53
C GLU A 206 10.61 12.60 4.48
N GLN A 207 11.50 13.24 5.23
CA GLN A 207 11.62 14.70 5.24
C GLN A 207 11.93 15.27 3.85
N ARG A 208 12.76 14.57 3.08
CA ARG A 208 13.12 15.00 1.72
C ARG A 208 11.97 14.80 0.73
N LEU A 209 11.31 13.65 0.74
CA LEU A 209 10.25 13.32 -0.21
C LEU A 209 8.87 13.87 0.17
N LEU A 210 8.68 14.32 1.40
CA LEU A 210 7.37 14.75 1.91
C LEU A 210 6.70 15.79 1.00
N ARG A 211 7.46 16.77 0.50
CA ARG A 211 6.92 17.80 -0.38
C ARG A 211 6.38 17.22 -1.68
N THR A 212 7.13 16.31 -2.31
CA THR A 212 6.77 15.67 -3.58
C THR A 212 5.55 14.77 -3.39
N TRP A 213 5.47 14.05 -2.26
CA TRP A 213 4.29 13.25 -1.91
C TRP A 213 3.05 14.11 -1.74
N LEU A 214 3.13 15.17 -0.96
CA LEU A 214 2.01 16.10 -0.77
C LEU A 214 1.55 16.73 -2.09
N ASP A 215 2.47 17.07 -2.99
CA ASP A 215 2.14 17.60 -4.31
C ASP A 215 1.43 16.55 -5.19
N ALA A 216 1.93 15.30 -5.22
CA ALA A 216 1.31 14.20 -5.94
C ALA A 216 -0.11 13.89 -5.42
N LEU A 217 -0.28 13.88 -4.10
CA LEU A 217 -1.56 13.64 -3.45
C LEU A 217 -2.56 14.76 -3.72
N ALA A 218 -2.12 16.01 -3.64
CA ALA A 218 -2.98 17.18 -3.91
C ALA A 218 -3.43 17.25 -5.36
N LYS A 219 -2.57 16.88 -6.30
CA LYS A 219 -2.87 16.89 -7.74
C LYS A 219 -3.62 15.63 -8.21
N GLY A 220 -3.50 14.53 -7.49
CA GLY A 220 -4.09 13.24 -7.88
C GLY A 220 -3.46 12.60 -9.12
N HIS A 221 -2.25 13.04 -9.52
CA HIS A 221 -1.53 12.48 -10.66
C HIS A 221 -0.03 12.42 -10.40
N VAL A 222 0.70 11.75 -11.30
CA VAL A 222 2.15 11.60 -11.22
C VAL A 222 2.83 12.98 -11.27
N VAL A 223 3.81 13.18 -10.42
CA VAL A 223 4.67 14.37 -10.38
C VAL A 223 6.12 13.97 -10.51
N ARG A 224 6.93 14.86 -11.09
CA ARG A 224 8.38 14.71 -11.25
C ARG A 224 9.13 15.80 -10.53
N GLU A 225 10.24 15.44 -9.93
CA GLU A 225 11.13 16.38 -9.26
C GLU A 225 12.59 16.05 -9.57
N HIS A 226 13.37 17.08 -9.90
CA HIS A 226 14.82 16.94 -10.06
C HIS A 226 15.50 17.26 -8.73
N SER A 227 16.18 16.28 -8.17
CA SER A 227 16.97 16.42 -6.94
C SER A 227 18.47 16.30 -7.25
N ALA A 228 19.30 16.58 -6.26
CA ALA A 228 20.74 16.32 -6.36
C ALA A 228 21.06 14.81 -6.53
N ALA A 229 20.12 13.94 -6.16
CA ALA A 229 20.24 12.49 -6.24
C ALA A 229 19.72 11.91 -7.58
N GLY A 230 19.18 12.74 -8.47
CA GLY A 230 18.62 12.35 -9.76
C GLY A 230 17.18 12.77 -9.98
N LEU A 231 16.56 12.24 -11.02
CA LEU A 231 15.14 12.45 -11.32
C LEU A 231 14.29 11.51 -10.47
N GLU A 232 13.35 12.05 -9.74
CA GLU A 232 12.37 11.31 -8.96
C GLU A 232 10.99 11.48 -9.57
N ILE A 233 10.27 10.37 -9.71
CA ILE A 233 8.91 10.31 -10.23
C ILE A 233 8.04 9.72 -9.14
N THR A 234 6.98 10.43 -8.76
CA THR A 234 6.07 10.06 -7.67
C THR A 234 4.65 9.94 -8.18
N ALA A 235 4.01 8.81 -7.87
CA ALA A 235 2.60 8.59 -8.12
C ALA A 235 1.82 8.45 -6.81
N PRO A 236 0.60 9.01 -6.72
CA PRO A 236 -0.24 8.85 -5.55
C PRO A 236 -0.84 7.43 -5.52
N LEU A 237 -0.99 6.87 -4.33
CA LEU A 237 -1.74 5.63 -4.07
C LEU A 237 -3.16 6.03 -3.65
N ILE A 238 -4.09 5.95 -4.60
CA ILE A 238 -5.49 6.33 -4.40
C ILE A 238 -6.36 5.10 -4.62
N SER A 239 -7.20 4.78 -3.63
CA SER A 239 -8.21 3.73 -3.71
C SER A 239 -9.62 4.32 -3.82
N ALA A 240 -10.64 3.45 -3.86
CA ALA A 240 -12.04 3.86 -3.84
C ALA A 240 -12.45 4.56 -2.52
N GLU A 241 -11.79 4.21 -1.41
CA GLU A 241 -12.07 4.77 -0.09
C GLU A 241 -11.27 6.06 0.21
N GLY A 242 -10.26 6.38 -0.61
CA GLY A 242 -9.47 7.60 -0.46
C GLY A 242 -7.99 7.46 -0.77
N VAL A 243 -7.22 8.38 -0.22
CA VAL A 243 -5.76 8.46 -0.38
C VAL A 243 -5.08 7.53 0.62
N LEU A 244 -4.29 6.58 0.12
CA LEU A 244 -3.53 5.64 0.97
C LEU A 244 -2.08 6.11 1.19
N GLY A 245 -1.49 6.84 0.23
CA GLY A 245 -0.09 7.25 0.31
C GLY A 245 0.50 7.57 -1.06
N ALA A 246 1.80 7.33 -1.23
CA ALA A 246 2.51 7.58 -2.47
C ALA A 246 3.59 6.52 -2.74
N ILE A 247 3.92 6.34 -4.01
CA ILE A 247 5.06 5.54 -4.47
C ILE A 247 6.00 6.43 -5.27
N THR A 248 7.29 6.38 -4.95
CA THR A 248 8.34 7.16 -5.62
C THR A 248 9.38 6.22 -6.19
N ILE A 249 9.79 6.46 -7.42
CA ILE A 249 10.96 5.83 -8.04
C ILE A 249 12.05 6.89 -8.28
N ARG A 250 13.31 6.48 -8.13
CA ARG A 250 14.47 7.23 -8.59
C ARG A 250 14.87 6.68 -9.95
N ALA A 251 14.57 7.44 -11.01
CA ALA A 251 14.87 7.01 -12.36
C ALA A 251 16.37 7.10 -12.65
N GLU A 252 16.90 6.12 -13.37
CA GLU A 252 18.19 6.24 -14.02
C GLU A 252 18.14 7.30 -15.14
N ARG A 253 19.29 7.53 -15.77
CA ARG A 253 19.41 8.51 -16.86
C ARG A 253 18.43 8.16 -17.99
N ILE A 254 17.32 8.92 -18.05
CA ILE A 254 16.32 8.79 -19.12
C ILE A 254 16.82 9.58 -20.32
N GLU A 255 17.00 8.91 -21.45
CA GLU A 255 17.64 9.50 -22.65
C GLU A 255 16.67 10.32 -23.51
N SER A 256 15.35 10.15 -23.33
CA SER A 256 14.35 10.86 -24.12
C SER A 256 13.10 11.21 -23.32
N GLU A 257 12.40 12.28 -23.70
CA GLU A 257 11.10 12.66 -23.12
C GLU A 257 10.06 11.55 -23.30
N GLN A 258 10.10 10.82 -24.41
CA GLN A 258 9.20 9.70 -24.66
C GLN A 258 9.40 8.56 -23.67
N SER A 259 10.64 8.25 -23.29
CA SER A 259 10.95 7.24 -22.26
C SER A 259 10.50 7.70 -20.88
N LEU A 260 10.54 9.01 -20.63
CA LEU A 260 10.04 9.60 -19.39
C LEU A 260 8.53 9.51 -19.27
N GLU A 261 7.80 9.87 -20.32
CA GLU A 261 6.33 9.73 -20.37
C GLU A 261 5.88 8.28 -20.21
N GLU A 262 6.65 7.33 -20.76
CA GLU A 262 6.36 5.91 -20.58
C GLU A 262 6.57 5.48 -19.12
N ALA A 263 7.66 5.90 -18.48
CA ALA A 263 7.94 5.62 -17.07
C ALA A 263 6.84 6.19 -16.14
N GLU A 264 6.38 7.42 -16.40
CA GLU A 264 5.27 8.04 -15.67
C GLU A 264 3.97 7.23 -15.83
N ARG A 265 3.67 6.80 -17.05
CA ARG A 265 2.48 6.00 -17.35
C ARG A 265 2.51 4.64 -16.65
N VAL A 266 3.64 3.96 -16.71
CA VAL A 266 3.85 2.67 -16.02
C VAL A 266 3.70 2.86 -14.52
N LEU A 267 4.36 3.86 -13.94
CA LEU A 267 4.27 4.13 -12.50
C LEU A 267 2.83 4.45 -12.06
N ALA A 268 2.09 5.22 -12.86
CA ALA A 268 0.70 5.54 -12.56
C ALA A 268 -0.18 4.28 -12.48
N VAL A 269 -0.02 3.36 -13.44
CA VAL A 269 -0.80 2.10 -13.46
C VAL A 269 -0.38 1.19 -12.31
N VAL A 270 0.92 1.03 -12.07
CA VAL A 270 1.42 0.23 -10.94
C VAL A 270 0.94 0.81 -9.61
N ALA A 271 0.96 2.13 -9.44
CA ALA A 271 0.45 2.80 -8.24
C ALA A 271 -1.05 2.51 -8.01
N ALA A 272 -1.87 2.61 -9.06
CA ALA A 272 -3.29 2.30 -8.97
C ALA A 272 -3.54 0.83 -8.58
N GLN A 273 -2.82 -0.12 -9.19
CA GLN A 273 -2.91 -1.54 -8.85
C GLN A 273 -2.41 -1.82 -7.42
N THR A 274 -1.34 -1.16 -7.01
CA THR A 274 -0.78 -1.25 -5.65
C THR A 274 -1.78 -0.74 -4.62
N ALA A 275 -2.44 0.38 -4.86
CA ALA A 275 -3.46 0.93 -3.96
C ALA A 275 -4.60 -0.07 -3.73
N VAL A 276 -5.13 -0.68 -4.79
CA VAL A 276 -6.17 -1.72 -4.69
C VAL A 276 -5.67 -2.95 -3.93
N ALA A 277 -4.42 -3.39 -4.17
CA ALA A 277 -3.85 -4.54 -3.49
C ALA A 277 -3.64 -4.29 -1.98
N ILE A 278 -3.18 -3.10 -1.60
CA ILE A 278 -3.02 -2.68 -0.20
C ILE A 278 -4.39 -2.66 0.50
N GLU A 279 -5.38 -2.01 -0.10
CA GLU A 279 -6.75 -1.96 0.44
C GLU A 279 -7.33 -3.35 0.65
N ARG A 280 -7.18 -4.24 -0.34
CA ARG A 280 -7.61 -5.63 -0.24
C ARG A 280 -6.88 -6.38 0.88
N ALA A 281 -5.56 -6.22 1.01
CA ALA A 281 -4.80 -6.86 2.08
C ALA A 281 -5.28 -6.41 3.46
N TRP A 282 -5.56 -5.13 3.65
CA TRP A 282 -6.16 -4.61 4.89
C TRP A 282 -7.55 -5.17 5.14
N LEU A 283 -8.40 -5.25 4.12
CA LEU A 283 -9.74 -5.82 4.26
C LEU A 283 -9.69 -7.31 4.66
N VAL A 284 -8.81 -8.09 4.02
CA VAL A 284 -8.62 -9.50 4.39
C VAL A 284 -8.16 -9.64 5.84
N GLN A 285 -7.17 -8.84 6.25
CA GLN A 285 -6.66 -8.84 7.62
C GLN A 285 -7.77 -8.46 8.63
N ARG A 286 -8.56 -7.43 8.33
CA ARG A 286 -9.72 -7.04 9.17
C ARG A 286 -10.76 -8.15 9.26
N VAL A 287 -11.09 -8.81 8.15
CA VAL A 287 -12.06 -9.93 8.14
C VAL A 287 -11.55 -11.12 8.94
N GLU A 288 -10.28 -11.48 8.80
CA GLU A 288 -9.67 -12.57 9.59
C GLU A 288 -9.66 -12.25 11.09
N GLN A 289 -9.26 -11.02 11.43
CA GLN A 289 -9.29 -10.57 12.82
C GLN A 289 -10.70 -10.60 13.39
N LYS A 290 -11.70 -10.09 12.64
CA LYS A 290 -13.11 -10.15 13.05
C LYS A 290 -13.59 -11.58 13.25
N ARG A 291 -13.33 -12.48 12.32
CA ARG A 291 -13.69 -13.91 12.45
C ARG A 291 -13.04 -14.57 13.67
N ARG A 292 -11.77 -14.26 13.93
CA ARG A 292 -11.06 -14.74 15.11
C ARG A 292 -11.72 -14.27 16.40
N LEU A 293 -12.13 -13.00 16.44
CA LEU A 293 -12.82 -12.40 17.57
C LEU A 293 -14.24 -13.01 17.76
N GLU A 294 -14.99 -13.21 16.68
CA GLU A 294 -16.31 -13.86 16.70
C GLU A 294 -16.23 -15.30 17.22
N ALA A 295 -15.26 -16.08 16.75
CA ALA A 295 -15.04 -17.45 17.24
C ALA A 295 -14.68 -17.49 18.73
N ILE A 296 -13.83 -16.58 19.20
CA ILE A 296 -13.51 -16.42 20.62
C ILE A 296 -14.77 -16.06 21.40
N GLY A 297 -15.62 -15.18 20.86
CA GLY A 297 -16.87 -14.77 21.48
C GLY A 297 -17.88 -15.90 21.67
N GLU A 298 -18.05 -16.74 20.68
CA GLU A 298 -18.97 -17.89 20.73
C GLU A 298 -18.52 -18.91 21.79
N VAL A 299 -17.23 -19.25 21.80
CA VAL A 299 -16.67 -20.16 22.81
C VAL A 299 -16.73 -19.52 24.20
N ALA A 300 -16.46 -18.22 24.30
CA ALA A 300 -16.48 -17.48 25.56
C ALA A 300 -17.85 -17.52 26.25
N ALA A 301 -18.94 -17.42 25.49
CA ALA A 301 -20.28 -17.43 26.03
C ALA A 301 -20.63 -18.78 26.68
N GLY A 302 -20.25 -19.90 26.06
CA GLY A 302 -20.42 -21.24 26.62
C GLY A 302 -19.58 -21.46 27.88
N VAL A 303 -18.29 -21.18 27.79
CA VAL A 303 -17.33 -21.38 28.90
C VAL A 303 -17.66 -20.47 30.09
N ALA A 304 -18.09 -19.23 29.84
CA ALA A 304 -18.44 -18.32 30.93
C ALA A 304 -19.61 -18.81 31.80
N HIS A 305 -20.65 -19.40 31.18
CA HIS A 305 -21.74 -20.03 31.93
C HIS A 305 -21.26 -21.21 32.76
N GLU A 306 -20.41 -22.06 32.21
CA GLU A 306 -19.86 -23.22 32.90
C GLU A 306 -18.88 -22.85 34.02
N LEU A 307 -18.12 -21.74 33.87
CA LEU A 307 -17.22 -21.23 34.92
C LEU A 307 -17.97 -20.52 36.05
N ARG A 308 -19.03 -19.80 35.78
CA ARG A 308 -19.80 -19.09 36.82
C ARG A 308 -20.38 -20.03 37.88
N ASN A 309 -20.80 -21.21 37.49
CA ASN A 309 -21.41 -22.22 38.40
C ASN A 309 -20.41 -22.72 39.48
N PRO A 310 -19.20 -23.22 39.17
CA PRO A 310 -18.25 -23.63 40.20
C PRO A 310 -17.75 -22.45 41.02
N LEU A 311 -17.58 -21.25 40.42
CA LEU A 311 -17.18 -20.03 41.15
C LEU A 311 -18.22 -19.65 42.20
N PHE A 312 -19.51 -19.75 41.87
CA PHE A 312 -20.59 -19.53 42.84
C PHE A 312 -20.53 -20.54 44.00
N GLY A 313 -20.28 -21.82 43.72
CA GLY A 313 -20.10 -22.86 44.73
C GLY A 313 -18.92 -22.60 45.66
N ILE A 314 -17.76 -22.22 45.09
CA ILE A 314 -16.56 -21.89 45.87
C ILE A 314 -16.79 -20.63 46.72
N SER A 315 -17.42 -19.59 46.17
CA SER A 315 -17.74 -18.37 46.90
C SER A 315 -18.65 -18.66 48.09
N SER A 316 -19.73 -19.44 47.88
CA SER A 316 -20.67 -19.81 48.94
C SER A 316 -20.03 -20.63 50.04
N ALA A 317 -19.17 -21.59 49.69
CA ALA A 317 -18.43 -22.40 50.68
C ALA A 317 -17.42 -21.52 51.45
N ALA A 318 -16.73 -20.62 50.80
CA ALA A 318 -15.79 -19.68 51.46
C ALA A 318 -16.51 -18.72 52.40
N GLN A 319 -17.67 -18.19 52.04
CA GLN A 319 -18.51 -17.33 52.89
C GLN A 319 -19.01 -18.07 54.14
N LEU A 320 -19.44 -19.35 53.99
CA LEU A 320 -19.84 -20.17 55.12
C LEU A 320 -18.66 -20.41 56.09
N LEU A 321 -17.47 -20.68 55.57
CA LEU A 321 -16.25 -20.83 56.40
C LEU A 321 -15.91 -19.51 57.12
N GLN A 322 -16.03 -18.37 56.44
CA GLN A 322 -15.79 -17.04 57.04
C GLN A 322 -16.77 -16.77 58.19
N PHE A 323 -18.02 -17.16 58.02
CA PHE A 323 -19.04 -16.98 59.07
C PHE A 323 -18.83 -17.89 60.28
N ARG A 324 -18.35 -19.15 60.05
CA ARG A 324 -18.15 -20.13 61.14
C ARG A 324 -16.80 -19.98 61.87
N SER A 325 -15.79 -19.41 61.26
CA SER A 325 -14.43 -19.38 61.78
C SER A 325 -13.92 -17.95 62.09
N ARG A 326 -14.80 -17.08 62.56
CA ARG A 326 -14.47 -15.66 62.86
C ARG A 326 -13.36 -15.43 63.89
N GLU A 327 -13.00 -16.44 64.68
CA GLU A 327 -12.03 -16.35 65.76
C GLU A 327 -10.61 -16.82 65.35
N ASP A 328 -10.46 -17.37 64.12
CA ASP A 328 -9.14 -17.82 63.62
C ASP A 328 -8.60 -16.89 62.54
N PRO A 329 -7.57 -16.07 62.85
CA PRO A 329 -7.00 -15.09 61.90
C PRO A 329 -6.37 -15.74 60.64
N VAL A 330 -5.93 -17.01 60.74
CA VAL A 330 -5.35 -17.73 59.60
C VAL A 330 -6.47 -18.17 58.62
N VAL A 331 -7.59 -18.62 59.18
CA VAL A 331 -8.76 -18.98 58.38
C VAL A 331 -9.32 -17.73 57.70
N GLU A 332 -9.51 -16.62 58.43
CA GLU A 332 -10.02 -15.39 57.91
C GLU A 332 -9.14 -14.83 56.76
N LYS A 333 -7.80 -14.83 56.91
CA LYS A 333 -6.86 -14.42 55.89
C LYS A 333 -6.96 -15.29 54.64
N ASN A 334 -7.03 -16.62 54.78
CA ASN A 334 -7.10 -17.54 53.62
C ASN A 334 -8.45 -17.49 52.91
N VAL A 335 -9.55 -17.43 53.65
CA VAL A 335 -10.88 -17.25 53.09
C VAL A 335 -11.01 -15.93 52.35
N GLY A 336 -10.45 -14.84 52.92
CA GLY A 336 -10.39 -13.57 52.24
C GLY A 336 -9.57 -13.59 50.93
N ARG A 337 -8.53 -14.43 50.85
CA ARG A 337 -7.77 -14.66 49.60
C ARG A 337 -8.63 -15.42 48.56
N ILE A 338 -9.32 -16.45 48.98
CA ILE A 338 -10.20 -17.25 48.10
C ILE A 338 -11.31 -16.36 47.53
N LEU A 339 -11.98 -15.56 48.33
CA LEU A 339 -13.06 -14.67 47.89
C LEU A 339 -12.54 -13.62 46.88
N ARG A 340 -11.37 -13.01 47.14
CA ARG A 340 -10.75 -12.09 46.19
C ARG A 340 -10.42 -12.74 44.85
N GLU A 341 -9.94 -14.00 44.86
CA GLU A 341 -9.64 -14.71 43.61
C GLU A 341 -10.89 -15.12 42.85
N VAL A 342 -11.95 -15.55 43.55
CA VAL A 342 -13.27 -15.80 42.93
C VAL A 342 -13.84 -14.55 42.29
N GLU A 343 -13.73 -13.39 42.96
CA GLU A 343 -14.19 -12.12 42.41
C GLU A 343 -13.37 -11.70 41.19
N ARG A 344 -12.05 -11.96 41.20
CA ARG A 344 -11.19 -11.77 40.04
C ARG A 344 -11.62 -12.63 38.85
N LEU A 345 -11.86 -13.93 39.09
CA LEU A 345 -12.33 -14.85 38.04
C LEU A 345 -13.71 -14.46 37.50
N ASN A 346 -14.64 -14.01 38.36
CA ASN A 346 -15.94 -13.50 37.93
C ASN A 346 -15.81 -12.27 37.03
N ARG A 347 -14.89 -11.35 37.37
CA ARG A 347 -14.59 -10.18 36.50
C ARG A 347 -14.02 -10.61 35.15
N MET A 348 -13.11 -11.61 35.11
CA MET A 348 -12.59 -12.16 33.85
C MET A 348 -13.70 -12.75 32.98
N VAL A 349 -14.57 -13.57 33.58
CA VAL A 349 -15.69 -14.20 32.90
C VAL A 349 -16.66 -13.15 32.36
N THR A 350 -16.95 -12.10 33.10
CA THR A 350 -17.82 -11.01 32.66
C THR A 350 -17.20 -10.24 31.50
N SER A 351 -15.92 -9.86 31.60
CA SER A 351 -15.21 -9.19 30.50
C SER A 351 -15.11 -10.05 29.22
N LEU A 352 -14.98 -11.37 29.40
CA LEU A 352 -14.98 -12.32 28.29
C LEU A 352 -16.35 -12.39 27.59
N LEU A 353 -17.44 -12.35 28.36
CA LEU A 353 -18.82 -12.30 27.84
C LEU A 353 -19.12 -10.98 27.12
N GLU A 354 -18.69 -9.87 27.67
CA GLU A 354 -18.83 -8.54 27.05
C GLU A 354 -18.05 -8.49 25.72
N PHE A 355 -16.87 -9.07 25.69
CA PHE A 355 -16.10 -9.20 24.47
C PHE A 355 -16.76 -10.10 23.43
N GLY A 356 -17.39 -11.21 23.84
CA GLY A 356 -18.02 -12.19 22.94
C GLY A 356 -19.40 -11.80 22.42
N ARG A 357 -20.02 -10.74 22.94
CA ARG A 357 -21.35 -10.33 22.47
C ARG A 357 -21.25 -9.64 21.11
N PRO A 358 -21.94 -10.13 20.07
CA PRO A 358 -22.11 -9.41 18.82
C PRO A 358 -23.16 -8.30 19.04
N ASN A 359 -22.75 -7.17 19.59
CA ASN A 359 -23.60 -5.98 19.61
C ASN A 359 -23.21 -5.12 18.42
N ALA A 360 -24.08 -5.09 17.41
CA ALA A 360 -23.95 -4.07 16.37
C ALA A 360 -24.05 -2.68 17.06
N ALA A 361 -23.04 -1.83 16.85
CA ALA A 361 -23.01 -0.50 17.44
C ALA A 361 -24.21 0.32 16.96
N HIS A 362 -24.98 0.88 17.90
CA HIS A 362 -26.07 1.80 17.62
C HIS A 362 -25.51 3.23 17.47
N LEU A 363 -24.91 3.50 16.31
CA LEU A 363 -24.27 4.78 16.04
C LEU A 363 -25.29 5.93 15.95
N SER A 364 -25.08 6.96 16.72
CA SER A 364 -25.89 8.20 16.71
C SER A 364 -25.00 9.44 16.75
N PRO A 365 -25.45 10.58 16.14
CA PRO A 365 -24.71 11.84 16.18
C PRO A 365 -24.59 12.36 17.62
N THR A 366 -23.45 12.18 18.25
CA THR A 366 -23.20 12.49 19.66
C THR A 366 -21.90 13.29 19.81
N ASP A 367 -21.83 14.14 20.82
CA ASP A 367 -20.61 14.83 21.23
C ASP A 367 -19.77 13.90 22.11
N PRO A 368 -18.54 13.47 21.68
CA PRO A 368 -17.68 12.63 22.48
C PRO A 368 -17.30 13.23 23.83
N GLU A 369 -17.28 14.56 23.95
CA GLU A 369 -16.96 15.23 25.21
C GLU A 369 -18.06 15.11 26.26
N ALA A 370 -19.33 15.01 25.84
CA ALA A 370 -20.43 14.74 26.74
C ALA A 370 -20.32 13.34 27.37
N VAL A 371 -19.88 12.35 26.58
CA VAL A 371 -19.63 10.99 27.10
C VAL A 371 -18.50 10.99 28.14
N TRP A 372 -17.43 11.75 27.87
CA TRP A 372 -16.36 11.92 28.86
C TRP A 372 -16.84 12.60 30.15
N ASP A 373 -17.78 13.58 30.07
CA ASP A 373 -18.35 14.21 31.25
C ASP A 373 -19.03 13.19 32.17
N ASP A 374 -19.88 12.34 31.60
CA ASP A 374 -20.60 11.31 32.32
C ASP A 374 -19.67 10.29 32.98
N ILE A 375 -18.62 9.89 32.27
CA ILE A 375 -17.61 8.93 32.79
C ILE A 375 -16.79 9.54 33.91
N LEU A 376 -16.34 10.79 33.77
CA LEU A 376 -15.58 11.49 34.81
C LEU A 376 -16.36 11.69 36.08
N GLU A 377 -17.67 12.01 35.98
CA GLU A 377 -18.54 12.10 37.15
C GLU A 377 -18.73 10.72 37.81
N GLY A 378 -18.93 9.65 37.01
CA GLY A 378 -19.08 8.29 37.54
C GLY A 378 -17.83 7.74 38.24
N GLU A 379 -16.62 8.14 37.81
CA GLU A 379 -15.34 7.68 38.39
C GLU A 379 -14.72 8.69 39.39
N ARG A 380 -15.47 9.71 39.78
CA ARG A 380 -15.02 10.78 40.69
C ARG A 380 -14.45 10.23 42.01
N THR A 381 -15.12 9.28 42.65
CA THR A 381 -14.67 8.63 43.89
C THR A 381 -13.29 7.97 43.73
N ARG A 382 -12.99 7.41 42.55
CA ARG A 382 -11.69 6.81 42.26
C ARG A 382 -10.58 7.87 42.16
N LEU A 383 -10.87 8.98 41.47
CA LEU A 383 -9.94 10.11 41.36
C LEU A 383 -9.64 10.72 42.73
N GLU A 384 -10.67 10.96 43.53
CA GLU A 384 -10.54 11.50 44.89
C GLU A 384 -9.81 10.53 45.81
N GLY A 385 -10.07 9.22 45.72
CA GLY A 385 -9.41 8.20 46.54
C GLY A 385 -7.89 8.14 46.39
N LYS A 386 -7.37 8.43 45.17
CA LYS A 386 -5.93 8.56 44.88
C LYS A 386 -5.43 10.01 44.93
N GLN A 387 -6.29 10.97 45.25
CA GLN A 387 -5.99 12.41 45.23
C GLN A 387 -5.42 12.88 43.87
N LEU A 388 -5.96 12.35 42.75
CA LEU A 388 -5.55 12.73 41.40
C LEU A 388 -6.20 14.05 41.01
N VAL A 389 -5.43 14.92 40.36
CA VAL A 389 -5.92 16.19 39.81
C VAL A 389 -6.11 16.02 38.32
N LEU A 390 -7.34 16.18 37.84
CA LEU A 390 -7.64 16.13 36.40
C LEU A 390 -7.57 17.55 35.81
N LYS A 391 -6.62 17.77 34.89
CA LYS A 391 -6.61 18.93 33.99
C LYS A 391 -7.31 18.58 32.69
N ARG A 392 -8.30 19.39 32.31
CA ARG A 392 -9.09 19.15 31.11
C ARG A 392 -9.07 20.35 30.18
N THR A 393 -8.77 20.08 28.90
CA THR A 393 -8.91 21.04 27.79
C THR A 393 -9.93 20.49 26.81
N ARG A 394 -10.92 21.29 26.48
CA ARG A 394 -12.01 20.93 25.53
C ARG A 394 -11.72 21.53 24.17
N THR A 395 -12.44 21.03 23.15
CA THR A 395 -12.47 21.65 21.83
C THR A 395 -13.15 23.02 21.89
N ASP A 396 -12.65 23.99 21.12
CA ASP A 396 -13.25 25.34 21.03
C ASP A 396 -14.66 25.31 20.43
N ARG A 397 -14.99 24.27 19.66
CA ARG A 397 -16.31 24.05 19.07
C ARG A 397 -16.75 22.61 19.27
N PRO A 398 -18.02 22.35 19.60
CA PRO A 398 -18.56 21.00 19.71
C PRO A 398 -18.35 20.23 18.39
N VAL A 399 -17.79 19.05 18.48
CA VAL A 399 -17.60 18.14 17.33
C VAL A 399 -18.57 16.97 17.52
N ARG A 400 -19.44 16.71 16.54
CA ARG A 400 -20.31 15.54 16.56
C ARG A 400 -19.71 14.41 15.73
N CYS A 401 -19.68 13.22 16.32
CA CYS A 401 -19.27 11.99 15.67
C CYS A 401 -20.41 10.96 15.73
N LEU A 402 -20.40 10.00 14.82
CA LEU A 402 -21.31 8.86 14.88
C LEU A 402 -20.75 7.84 15.89
N ILE A 403 -21.34 7.78 17.08
CA ILE A 403 -20.90 6.91 18.17
C ILE A 403 -22.08 6.23 18.87
N ASP A 404 -21.83 5.03 19.35
CA ASP A 404 -22.64 4.36 20.35
C ASP A 404 -22.19 4.82 21.74
N VAL A 405 -23.06 5.52 22.46
CA VAL A 405 -22.75 6.17 23.75
C VAL A 405 -22.30 5.15 24.80
N GLU A 406 -22.94 3.96 24.84
CA GLU A 406 -22.65 2.95 25.83
C GLU A 406 -21.26 2.30 25.57
N GLN A 407 -21.01 1.91 24.31
CA GLN A 407 -19.75 1.31 23.91
C GLN A 407 -18.58 2.31 24.01
N PHE A 408 -18.74 3.52 23.50
CA PHE A 408 -17.70 4.54 23.62
C PHE A 408 -17.47 4.96 25.08
N GLY A 409 -18.51 5.02 25.90
CA GLY A 409 -18.41 5.20 27.35
C GLY A 409 -17.58 4.10 28.03
N GLN A 410 -17.70 2.87 27.55
CA GLN A 410 -16.87 1.75 28.03
C GLN A 410 -15.38 1.95 27.68
N VAL A 411 -15.07 2.42 26.47
CA VAL A 411 -13.70 2.79 26.08
C VAL A 411 -13.16 3.89 27.01
N CYS A 412 -13.88 4.99 27.17
CA CYS A 412 -13.49 6.11 28.03
C CYS A 412 -13.23 5.65 29.47
N ARG A 413 -14.11 4.81 30.01
CA ARG A 413 -13.96 4.24 31.35
C ARG A 413 -12.72 3.36 31.48
N ASN A 414 -12.51 2.44 30.54
CA ASN A 414 -11.35 1.55 30.57
C ASN A 414 -10.04 2.34 30.50
N VAL A 415 -9.97 3.34 29.62
CA VAL A 415 -8.78 4.21 29.48
C VAL A 415 -8.56 5.02 30.75
N LEU A 416 -9.60 5.62 31.33
CA LEU A 416 -9.51 6.39 32.57
C LEU A 416 -9.08 5.53 33.75
N VAL A 417 -9.67 4.34 33.92
CA VAL A 417 -9.31 3.41 35.00
C VAL A 417 -7.84 2.96 34.85
N ASN A 418 -7.39 2.64 33.64
CA ASN A 418 -6.01 2.30 33.40
C ASN A 418 -5.04 3.44 33.74
N ALA A 419 -5.38 4.67 33.36
CA ALA A 419 -4.60 5.87 33.70
C ALA A 419 -4.58 6.11 35.22
N CYS A 420 -5.72 6.00 35.91
CA CYS A 420 -5.77 6.11 37.37
C CYS A 420 -4.95 5.05 38.08
N ASP A 421 -4.96 3.80 37.59
CA ASP A 421 -4.19 2.71 38.20
C ASP A 421 -2.68 2.95 38.08
N ALA A 422 -2.22 3.43 36.90
CA ALA A 422 -0.81 3.68 36.61
C ALA A 422 -0.27 4.97 37.23
N ALA A 423 -1.13 5.96 37.43
CA ALA A 423 -0.74 7.25 37.99
C ALA A 423 -0.28 7.14 39.46
N PRO A 424 0.82 7.80 39.85
CA PRO A 424 1.20 7.96 41.27
C PRO A 424 0.10 8.69 42.05
N GLU A 425 0.02 8.42 43.35
CA GLU A 425 -0.86 9.20 44.23
C GLU A 425 -0.52 10.70 44.19
N ARG A 426 -1.52 11.55 44.26
CA ARG A 426 -1.37 13.03 44.26
C ARG A 426 -0.74 13.57 42.96
N SER A 427 -0.81 12.81 41.87
CA SER A 427 -0.33 13.24 40.55
C SER A 427 -1.43 13.85 39.69
N GLU A 428 -1.06 14.29 38.50
CA GLU A 428 -1.94 14.92 37.55
C GLU A 428 -2.29 13.94 36.41
N LEU A 429 -3.57 13.96 36.01
CA LEU A 429 -4.05 13.42 34.76
C LEU A 429 -4.39 14.57 33.82
N THR A 430 -4.02 14.48 32.57
CA THR A 430 -4.33 15.51 31.57
C THR A 430 -5.21 14.92 30.47
N LEU A 431 -6.41 15.45 30.30
CA LEU A 431 -7.34 15.11 29.20
C LEU A 431 -7.46 16.31 28.25
N VAL A 432 -6.96 16.14 27.02
CA VAL A 432 -7.00 17.18 25.98
C VAL A 432 -7.84 16.69 24.82
N ALA A 433 -8.90 17.43 24.49
CA ALA A 433 -9.69 17.20 23.29
C ALA A 433 -9.40 18.30 22.25
N GLN A 434 -9.30 17.91 21.00
CA GLN A 434 -9.06 18.82 19.87
C GLN A 434 -9.70 18.26 18.59
N PRO A 435 -9.97 19.09 17.57
CA PRO A 435 -10.37 18.59 16.26
C PRO A 435 -9.28 17.68 15.68
N SER A 436 -9.69 16.57 15.06
CA SER A 436 -8.74 15.73 14.31
C SER A 436 -8.27 16.44 13.04
N PRO A 437 -7.03 16.28 12.58
CA PRO A 437 -6.54 16.84 11.31
C PRO A 437 -7.37 16.46 10.08
N MET A 438 -8.01 15.29 10.12
CA MET A 438 -8.90 14.78 9.06
C MET A 438 -10.36 15.23 9.22
N GLY A 439 -10.62 16.10 10.13
CA GLY A 439 -11.98 16.52 10.50
C GLY A 439 -12.61 15.67 11.56
N GLY A 440 -13.19 15.58 12.46
CA GLY A 440 -13.65 14.70 13.52
C GLY A 440 -13.07 15.09 14.88
N TRP A 441 -13.03 14.15 15.80
CA TRP A 441 -12.64 14.40 17.19
C TRP A 441 -11.41 13.57 17.58
N ARG A 442 -10.51 14.18 18.34
CA ARG A 442 -9.36 13.53 18.94
C ARG A 442 -9.25 13.88 20.43
N GLY A 443 -9.22 12.85 21.29
CA GLY A 443 -9.00 12.98 22.71
C GLY A 443 -7.73 12.30 23.15
N ARG A 444 -6.92 12.96 23.99
CA ARG A 444 -5.69 12.41 24.56
C ARG A 444 -5.77 12.43 26.07
N LEU A 445 -5.66 11.25 26.70
CA LEU A 445 -5.51 11.11 28.15
C LEU A 445 -4.08 10.74 28.48
N THR A 446 -3.41 11.61 29.24
CA THR A 446 -2.03 11.41 29.67
C THR A 446 -1.97 11.23 31.17
N ASN A 447 -1.24 10.23 31.64
CA ASN A 447 -0.91 10.01 33.04
C ASN A 447 0.59 9.94 33.26
N GLY A 448 1.07 10.49 34.37
CA GLY A 448 2.41 10.20 34.87
C GLY A 448 2.52 8.77 35.38
N GLY A 449 3.75 8.31 35.62
CA GLY A 449 4.04 6.98 36.13
C GLY A 449 5.15 6.30 35.34
N PRO A 450 5.50 5.06 35.71
CA PRO A 450 6.54 4.33 34.99
C PRO A 450 6.11 4.11 33.51
N PRO A 451 7.04 4.29 32.54
CA PRO A 451 6.74 4.06 31.14
C PRO A 451 6.47 2.58 30.89
N ILE A 452 5.65 2.30 29.89
CA ILE A 452 5.46 0.94 29.37
C ILE A 452 6.75 0.55 28.62
N PRO A 453 7.38 -0.59 28.94
CA PRO A 453 8.57 -1.04 28.26
C PRO A 453 8.33 -1.21 26.75
N ALA A 454 9.36 -0.93 25.92
CA ALA A 454 9.24 -0.97 24.46
C ALA A 454 8.91 -2.37 23.91
N ASP A 455 9.31 -3.42 24.62
CA ASP A 455 8.96 -4.82 24.30
C ASP A 455 7.53 -5.20 24.69
N VAL A 456 6.90 -4.45 25.59
CA VAL A 456 5.52 -4.65 26.05
C VAL A 456 4.53 -3.88 25.18
N LEU A 457 4.90 -2.69 24.71
CA LEU A 457 4.00 -1.77 23.99
C LEU A 457 3.32 -2.40 22.77
N PRO A 458 3.96 -3.22 21.92
CA PRO A 458 3.31 -3.88 20.80
C PRO A 458 2.20 -4.88 21.20
N HIS A 459 2.27 -5.40 22.45
CA HIS A 459 1.39 -6.46 22.94
C HIS A 459 0.23 -5.96 23.81
N VAL A 460 0.14 -4.66 24.10
CA VAL A 460 -0.87 -4.12 25.05
C VAL A 460 -2.32 -4.30 24.61
N PHE A 461 -2.55 -4.49 23.31
CA PHE A 461 -3.86 -4.77 22.73
C PHE A 461 -4.12 -6.27 22.54
N GLU A 462 -3.14 -7.13 22.82
CA GLU A 462 -3.34 -8.57 22.70
C GLU A 462 -4.26 -9.10 23.80
N PHE A 463 -5.07 -10.08 23.43
CA PHE A 463 -6.05 -10.67 24.32
C PHE A 463 -5.37 -11.47 25.45
N PHE A 464 -5.80 -11.29 26.69
CA PHE A 464 -5.22 -11.83 27.93
C PHE A 464 -3.82 -11.32 28.28
N TYR A 465 -3.27 -10.37 27.55
CA TYR A 465 -2.00 -9.78 27.89
C TYR A 465 -2.16 -8.71 28.98
N SER A 466 -1.49 -8.86 30.10
CA SER A 466 -1.49 -7.89 31.20
C SER A 466 -0.23 -7.99 32.04
N THR A 467 0.40 -6.88 32.30
CA THR A 467 1.53 -6.75 33.23
C THR A 467 1.07 -6.45 34.67
N LYS A 468 -0.22 -6.16 34.87
CA LYS A 468 -0.79 -5.84 36.19
C LYS A 468 -1.13 -7.13 36.95
N ALA A 469 -0.74 -7.20 38.22
CA ALA A 469 -1.19 -8.26 39.13
C ALA A 469 -2.71 -8.14 39.34
N GLY A 470 -3.49 -9.06 38.73
CA GLY A 470 -4.96 -9.04 38.79
C GLY A 470 -5.66 -8.38 37.60
N GLY A 471 -4.92 -7.90 36.61
CA GLY A 471 -5.49 -7.46 35.34
C GLY A 471 -6.04 -8.63 34.52
N THR A 472 -7.14 -8.42 33.78
CA THR A 472 -7.75 -9.44 32.93
C THR A 472 -7.10 -9.54 31.56
N GLY A 473 -6.40 -8.48 31.11
CA GLY A 473 -5.83 -8.39 29.76
C GLY A 473 -6.87 -8.30 28.63
N ILE A 474 -8.13 -8.00 28.96
CA ILE A 474 -9.22 -7.91 27.98
C ILE A 474 -9.60 -6.45 27.67
N GLY A 475 -9.38 -5.54 28.64
CA GLY A 475 -9.90 -4.17 28.57
C GLY A 475 -9.41 -3.37 27.37
N LEU A 476 -8.10 -3.39 27.04
CA LEU A 476 -7.54 -2.65 25.91
C LEU A 476 -7.89 -3.32 24.56
N ALA A 477 -7.91 -4.64 24.49
CA ALA A 477 -8.39 -5.38 23.31
C ALA A 477 -9.85 -5.05 22.99
N LEU A 478 -10.70 -4.91 24.02
CA LEU A 478 -12.08 -4.48 23.86
C LEU A 478 -12.17 -3.01 23.42
N CYS A 479 -11.32 -2.12 23.94
CA CYS A 479 -11.26 -0.74 23.50
C CYS A 479 -10.92 -0.64 22.02
N GLN A 480 -9.93 -1.38 21.54
CA GLN A 480 -9.55 -1.41 20.14
C GLN A 480 -10.71 -1.87 19.26
N ARG A 481 -11.37 -2.98 19.60
CA ARG A 481 -12.54 -3.48 18.89
C ARG A 481 -13.67 -2.45 18.80
N ILE A 482 -14.02 -1.82 19.92
CA ILE A 482 -15.08 -0.79 19.95
C ILE A 482 -14.68 0.39 19.06
N MET A 483 -13.44 0.84 19.13
CA MET A 483 -12.96 1.94 18.28
C MET A 483 -13.01 1.58 16.79
N ASP A 484 -12.64 0.35 16.42
CA ASP A 484 -12.75 -0.16 15.05
C ASP A 484 -14.21 -0.19 14.55
N GLU A 485 -15.17 -0.59 15.41
CA GLU A 485 -16.60 -0.58 15.09
C GLU A 485 -17.14 0.86 14.88
N HIS A 486 -16.50 1.85 15.50
CA HIS A 486 -16.77 3.29 15.34
C HIS A 486 -15.95 3.94 14.20
N ARG A 487 -15.20 3.15 13.41
CA ARG A 487 -14.25 3.62 12.40
C ARG A 487 -13.22 4.61 12.97
N GLY A 488 -12.95 4.51 14.25
CA GLY A 488 -11.99 5.31 14.98
C GLY A 488 -10.70 4.54 15.24
N THR A 489 -9.75 5.18 15.92
CA THR A 489 -8.48 4.57 16.30
C THR A 489 -8.17 4.78 17.77
N ILE A 490 -7.42 3.86 18.37
CA ILE A 490 -6.81 3.98 19.70
C ILE A 490 -5.32 3.73 19.59
N VAL A 491 -4.51 4.67 20.07
CA VAL A 491 -3.05 4.59 20.06
C VAL A 491 -2.52 4.83 21.46
N ILE A 492 -1.47 4.12 21.85
CA ILE A 492 -0.80 4.29 23.15
C ILE A 492 0.67 4.61 22.92
N ASP A 493 1.09 5.76 23.42
CA ASP A 493 2.47 6.21 23.45
C ASP A 493 2.95 6.25 24.89
N SER A 494 4.17 5.80 25.15
CA SER A 494 4.72 5.79 26.51
C SER A 494 6.21 6.13 26.50
N VAL A 495 6.56 7.26 27.12
CA VAL A 495 7.93 7.77 27.21
C VAL A 495 8.25 8.17 28.66
N ALA A 496 9.51 8.04 29.04
CA ALA A 496 9.94 8.23 30.45
C ALA A 496 9.67 9.66 30.95
N GLU A 497 9.76 10.67 30.09
CA GLU A 497 9.65 12.08 30.46
C GLU A 497 8.20 12.54 30.64
N THR A 498 7.27 11.99 29.85
CA THR A 498 5.86 12.45 29.81
C THR A 498 4.87 11.44 30.38
N GLY A 499 5.31 10.20 30.62
CA GLY A 499 4.45 9.10 31.05
C GLY A 499 3.74 8.41 29.88
N THR A 500 2.52 7.93 30.12
CA THR A 500 1.72 7.21 29.11
C THR A 500 0.57 8.08 28.62
N THR A 501 0.45 8.16 27.31
CA THR A 501 -0.64 8.89 26.62
C THR A 501 -1.47 7.91 25.82
N VAL A 502 -2.77 7.89 26.03
CA VAL A 502 -3.74 7.17 25.19
C VAL A 502 -4.46 8.19 24.31
N THR A 503 -4.38 8.00 23.00
CA THR A 503 -5.03 8.84 22.00
C THR A 503 -6.21 8.08 21.39
N LEU A 504 -7.40 8.66 21.45
CA LEU A 504 -8.62 8.19 20.80
C LEU A 504 -8.95 9.14 19.65
N THR A 505 -9.19 8.61 18.45
CA THR A 505 -9.59 9.43 17.30
C THR A 505 -10.89 8.88 16.71
N LEU A 506 -11.85 9.76 16.45
CA LEU A 506 -13.11 9.44 15.80
C LEU A 506 -13.23 10.23 14.49
N PRO A 507 -13.71 9.61 13.40
CA PRO A 507 -13.87 10.27 12.12
C PRO A 507 -14.94 11.36 12.20
N PRO A 508 -14.96 12.34 11.25
CA PRO A 508 -16.05 13.27 11.12
C PRO A 508 -17.34 12.55 10.77
N MET A 509 -18.45 13.13 11.17
CA MET A 509 -19.74 12.72 10.64
C MET A 509 -19.71 13.02 9.13
N ALA A 510 -19.78 12.00 8.27
CA ALA A 510 -19.87 12.20 6.84
C ALA A 510 -21.09 13.09 6.54
N VAL A 511 -20.85 14.21 5.90
CA VAL A 511 -21.94 15.04 5.36
C VAL A 511 -22.53 14.25 4.21
N ALA A 512 -23.76 13.76 4.39
CA ALA A 512 -24.52 13.04 3.37
C ALA A 512 -24.84 13.93 2.16
#